data_27ec2e276432cf22d2666a122e9bf5ea
#
_entry.id   27ec2e276432cf22d2666a122e9bf5ea
#
_cell.length_a   1.000
_cell.length_b   1.000
_cell.length_c   1.000
_cell.angle_alpha   90.00
_cell.angle_beta   90.00
_cell.angle_gamma   90.00
#
_symmetry.space_group_name_H-M   'P 1'
#
loop_
_entity.id
_entity.type
_entity.pdbx_description
1 polymer ?
#
loop_
_entity_poly.entity_id
_entity_poly.type
_entity_poly.pdbx_seq_one_letter_code
_entity_poly.pdbx_strand_id
1 'polypeptide(L)'
;MDKNLLIAFKEYSALKHKQPYFYSIESSGQVLYYFGAEHKKDPRHPQFELLQEKWKEFLQKTFGGKSIVVFEGSVNINKETTLDEAIQKYGESGAIVFMGEKAHIVSTRPEPTIKDEADRLLREFSRDEIFYFYIVRGVVSWQRSLVRKEFDEFVRQNIKRYKEALEWSDFDFSFETVKKVHQQIFGKKFDLDDRDFISKIPNPTYDESRINEIARMSSTIRNMAILDCIESYWQKGYSIFVVYGASHAVMQEPAIKSLMSQEVSAKIAS
;
A
#
# COMPACT_ATOMS: atom_id res chain seq x y z
N MET A 1 -6.54 0.28 -19.70
CA MET A 1 -5.33 -0.25 -19.02
C MET A 1 -5.32 -1.78 -19.11
N ASP A 2 -4.21 -2.39 -19.49
CA ASP A 2 -4.08 -3.85 -19.46
C ASP A 2 -3.50 -4.32 -18.11
N LYS A 3 -4.39 -4.78 -17.23
CA LYS A 3 -4.04 -5.24 -15.87
C LYS A 3 -3.33 -6.60 -15.83
N ASN A 4 -3.33 -7.35 -16.95
CA ASN A 4 -2.57 -8.59 -17.06
C ASN A 4 -1.06 -8.34 -17.09
N LEU A 5 -0.65 -7.09 -17.35
CA LEU A 5 0.75 -6.64 -17.30
C LEU A 5 1.24 -6.34 -15.88
N LEU A 6 0.42 -6.54 -14.83
CA LEU A 6 0.88 -6.46 -13.44
C LEU A 6 1.98 -7.50 -13.19
N ILE A 7 3.17 -7.05 -12.80
CA ILE A 7 4.31 -7.93 -12.54
C ILE A 7 3.98 -8.86 -11.35
N ALA A 8 4.19 -10.16 -11.53
CA ALA A 8 3.98 -11.14 -10.48
C ALA A 8 5.08 -11.04 -9.39
N PHE A 9 4.78 -11.42 -8.14
CA PHE A 9 5.74 -11.34 -7.03
C PHE A 9 7.03 -12.12 -7.27
N LYS A 10 6.95 -13.28 -7.92
CA LYS A 10 8.12 -14.09 -8.28
C LYS A 10 9.05 -13.35 -9.22
N GLU A 11 8.50 -12.65 -10.20
CA GLU A 11 9.26 -11.82 -11.13
C GLU A 11 9.80 -10.58 -10.43
N TYR A 12 8.95 -9.88 -9.66
CA TYR A 12 9.35 -8.72 -8.87
C TYR A 12 10.54 -9.02 -7.93
N SER A 13 10.55 -10.18 -7.28
CA SER A 13 11.63 -10.56 -6.35
C SER A 13 13.00 -10.69 -7.01
N ALA A 14 13.04 -10.91 -8.32
CA ALA A 14 14.28 -10.97 -9.11
C ALA A 14 14.72 -9.61 -9.67
N LEU A 15 13.85 -8.58 -9.59
CA LEU A 15 14.17 -7.25 -10.12
C LEU A 15 15.02 -6.45 -9.13
N LYS A 16 16.00 -5.73 -9.67
CA LYS A 16 16.76 -4.71 -8.94
C LYS A 16 16.26 -3.34 -9.33
N HIS A 17 15.83 -2.55 -8.37
CA HIS A 17 15.39 -1.17 -8.61
C HIS A 17 15.90 -0.26 -7.51
N LYS A 18 16.06 1.03 -7.85
CA LYS A 18 16.40 2.07 -6.86
C LYS A 18 15.19 2.38 -5.99
N GLN A 19 15.45 2.86 -4.78
CA GLN A 19 14.44 3.43 -3.90
C GLN A 19 14.91 4.82 -3.48
N PRO A 20 14.01 5.81 -3.44
CA PRO A 20 12.63 5.73 -3.93
C PRO A 20 12.56 5.48 -5.44
N TYR A 21 11.48 4.84 -5.91
CA TYR A 21 11.25 4.54 -7.32
C TYR A 21 10.28 5.57 -7.91
N PHE A 22 10.68 6.23 -8.99
CA PHE A 22 9.84 7.26 -9.61
C PHE A 22 9.73 7.04 -11.11
N TYR A 23 8.53 7.19 -11.63
CA TYR A 23 8.28 7.34 -13.07
C TYR A 23 7.09 8.27 -13.32
N SER A 24 7.00 8.77 -14.55
CA SER A 24 5.86 9.56 -15.01
C SER A 24 5.43 9.13 -16.41
N ILE A 25 4.17 9.33 -16.70
CA ILE A 25 3.62 9.25 -18.04
C ILE A 25 2.85 10.53 -18.37
N GLU A 26 2.89 10.92 -19.65
CA GLU A 26 2.20 12.10 -20.15
C GLU A 26 1.45 11.71 -21.43
N SER A 27 0.18 12.00 -21.50
CA SER A 27 -0.63 11.78 -22.69
C SER A 27 -1.85 12.71 -22.70
N SER A 28 -2.18 13.25 -23.88
CA SER A 28 -3.40 14.02 -24.10
C SER A 28 -3.60 15.22 -23.15
N GLY A 29 -2.49 15.82 -22.68
CA GLY A 29 -2.52 16.96 -21.73
C GLY A 29 -2.71 16.55 -20.27
N GLN A 30 -2.75 15.26 -19.98
CA GLN A 30 -2.74 14.71 -18.62
C GLN A 30 -1.36 14.20 -18.25
N VAL A 31 -1.02 14.23 -16.97
CA VAL A 31 0.20 13.62 -16.44
C VAL A 31 -0.12 12.67 -15.30
N LEU A 32 0.59 11.56 -15.23
CA LEU A 32 0.60 10.69 -14.06
C LEU A 32 2.03 10.63 -13.52
N TYR A 33 2.18 10.97 -12.24
CA TYR A 33 3.41 10.82 -11.49
C TYR A 33 3.22 9.69 -10.50
N TYR A 34 4.12 8.70 -10.49
CA TYR A 34 4.13 7.64 -9.52
C TYR A 34 5.41 7.68 -8.68
N PHE A 35 5.25 7.94 -7.40
CA PHE A 35 6.32 7.96 -6.42
C PHE A 35 6.27 6.69 -5.56
N GLY A 36 7.21 5.79 -5.79
CA GLY A 36 7.40 4.56 -5.03
C GLY A 36 8.33 4.78 -3.83
N ALA A 37 7.75 4.90 -2.64
CA ALA A 37 8.44 5.31 -1.43
C ALA A 37 9.19 4.17 -0.72
N GLU A 38 10.12 4.55 0.17
CA GLU A 38 10.88 3.66 1.06
C GLU A 38 10.24 3.44 2.44
N HIS A 39 9.04 3.97 2.69
CA HIS A 39 8.35 3.93 3.98
C HIS A 39 9.17 4.51 5.15
N LYS A 40 9.76 5.70 4.96
CA LYS A 40 10.49 6.44 5.99
C LYS A 40 9.56 7.41 6.74
N LYS A 41 9.96 7.75 7.97
CA LYS A 41 9.24 8.71 8.83
C LYS A 41 10.14 9.82 9.39
N ASP A 42 11.42 9.86 9.04
CA ASP A 42 12.30 10.98 9.37
C ASP A 42 12.14 12.08 8.30
N PRO A 43 11.64 13.27 8.63
CA PRO A 43 11.45 14.37 7.66
C PRO A 43 12.75 14.76 6.93
N ARG A 44 13.91 14.51 7.52
CA ARG A 44 15.22 14.80 6.93
C ARG A 44 15.69 13.73 5.92
N HIS A 45 14.93 12.64 5.75
CA HIS A 45 15.32 11.62 4.77
C HIS A 45 15.21 12.17 3.35
N PRO A 46 16.22 11.97 2.47
CA PRO A 46 16.28 12.58 1.13
C PRO A 46 15.08 12.31 0.23
N GLN A 47 14.35 11.21 0.47
CA GLN A 47 13.13 10.94 -0.32
C GLN A 47 12.08 12.04 -0.21
N PHE A 48 12.01 12.78 0.92
CA PHE A 48 11.00 13.83 1.10
C PHE A 48 11.36 15.10 0.33
N GLU A 49 12.65 15.39 0.14
CA GLU A 49 13.09 16.46 -0.76
C GLU A 49 12.72 16.13 -2.20
N LEU A 50 13.00 14.90 -2.64
CA LEU A 50 12.62 14.42 -3.97
C LEU A 50 11.09 14.42 -4.16
N LEU A 51 10.33 13.96 -3.16
CA LEU A 51 8.85 13.97 -3.21
C LEU A 51 8.33 15.41 -3.39
N GLN A 52 8.87 16.38 -2.64
CA GLN A 52 8.49 17.79 -2.76
C GLN A 52 8.90 18.39 -4.11
N GLU A 53 10.06 18.03 -4.65
CA GLU A 53 10.49 18.42 -5.99
C GLU A 53 9.49 17.92 -7.05
N LYS A 54 9.18 16.63 -7.04
CA LYS A 54 8.24 16.02 -8.01
C LYS A 54 6.82 16.55 -7.85
N TRP A 55 6.41 16.89 -6.63
CA TRP A 55 5.14 17.55 -6.38
C TRP A 55 5.08 18.94 -7.00
N LYS A 56 6.15 19.75 -6.87
CA LYS A 56 6.23 21.09 -7.51
C LYS A 56 6.17 20.98 -9.04
N GLU A 57 6.91 20.04 -9.63
CA GLU A 57 6.86 19.78 -11.07
C GLU A 57 5.44 19.40 -11.52
N PHE A 58 4.77 18.53 -10.78
CA PHE A 58 3.41 18.11 -11.03
C PHE A 58 2.45 19.31 -11.02
N LEU A 59 2.51 20.16 -10.00
CA LEU A 59 1.66 21.36 -9.90
C LEU A 59 1.86 22.31 -11.08
N GLN A 60 3.11 22.51 -11.53
CA GLN A 60 3.41 23.36 -12.70
C GLN A 60 2.78 22.80 -13.98
N LYS A 61 2.87 21.49 -14.19
CA LYS A 61 2.32 20.83 -15.38
C LYS A 61 0.79 20.74 -15.39
N THR A 62 0.16 20.74 -14.23
CA THR A 62 -1.29 20.53 -14.08
C THR A 62 -2.07 21.81 -13.76
N PHE A 63 -1.40 22.96 -13.84
CA PHE A 63 -2.01 24.24 -13.51
C PHE A 63 -3.32 24.49 -14.29
N GLY A 64 -4.40 24.76 -13.57
CA GLY A 64 -5.73 24.97 -14.14
C GLY A 64 -6.47 23.72 -14.61
N GLY A 65 -5.82 22.53 -14.52
CA GLY A 65 -6.42 21.24 -14.85
C GLY A 65 -7.04 20.52 -13.64
N LYS A 66 -7.71 19.38 -13.92
CA LYS A 66 -8.20 18.49 -12.87
C LYS A 66 -7.06 17.64 -12.34
N SER A 67 -6.87 17.62 -11.03
CA SER A 67 -5.83 16.83 -10.40
C SER A 67 -6.36 16.05 -9.21
N ILE A 68 -5.73 14.89 -8.93
CA ILE A 68 -6.04 14.05 -7.76
C ILE A 68 -4.77 13.40 -7.21
N VAL A 69 -4.73 13.23 -5.89
CA VAL A 69 -3.71 12.44 -5.19
C VAL A 69 -4.27 11.06 -4.87
N VAL A 70 -3.50 10.01 -5.16
CA VAL A 70 -3.78 8.61 -4.79
C VAL A 70 -2.69 8.14 -3.86
N PHE A 71 -3.03 7.69 -2.65
CA PHE A 71 -2.05 7.39 -1.61
C PHE A 71 -2.35 6.11 -0.82
N GLU A 72 -1.33 5.58 -0.14
CA GLU A 72 -1.38 4.36 0.67
C GLU A 72 -1.81 4.62 2.11
N GLY A 73 -2.61 3.72 2.68
CA GLY A 73 -2.92 3.71 4.12
C GLY A 73 -3.97 4.74 4.53
N SER A 74 -4.00 5.06 5.83
CA SER A 74 -4.95 6.02 6.41
C SER A 74 -4.21 7.21 6.98
N VAL A 75 -4.54 8.40 6.52
CA VAL A 75 -3.99 9.67 7.00
C VAL A 75 -5.12 10.50 7.59
N ASN A 76 -4.90 11.02 8.78
CA ASN A 76 -5.80 11.98 9.44
C ASN A 76 -4.95 13.14 9.95
N ILE A 77 -4.95 14.23 9.20
CA ILE A 77 -4.28 15.50 9.56
C ILE A 77 -5.33 16.56 9.81
N ASN A 78 -4.97 17.56 10.58
CA ASN A 78 -5.81 18.73 10.87
C ASN A 78 -5.13 20.00 10.34
N LYS A 79 -5.81 21.13 10.45
CA LYS A 79 -5.32 22.43 9.92
C LYS A 79 -4.03 22.92 10.59
N GLU A 80 -3.74 22.48 11.80
CA GLU A 80 -2.57 22.87 12.60
C GLU A 80 -1.37 21.94 12.36
N THR A 81 -1.56 20.80 11.69
CA THR A 81 -0.49 19.84 11.38
C THR A 81 0.54 20.50 10.45
N THR A 82 1.81 20.37 10.78
CA THR A 82 2.92 20.76 9.91
C THR A 82 3.32 19.61 8.98
N LEU A 83 4.10 19.90 7.93
CA LEU A 83 4.61 18.86 7.04
C LEU A 83 5.46 17.83 7.79
N ASP A 84 6.33 18.28 8.68
CA ASP A 84 7.21 17.40 9.47
C ASP A 84 6.43 16.49 10.40
N GLU A 85 5.39 17.00 11.06
CA GLU A 85 4.50 16.20 11.89
C GLU A 85 3.71 15.17 11.06
N ALA A 86 3.24 15.55 9.88
CA ALA A 86 2.57 14.65 8.97
C ALA A 86 3.51 13.50 8.51
N ILE A 87 4.77 13.82 8.20
CA ILE A 87 5.80 12.84 7.86
C ILE A 87 6.12 11.93 9.05
N GLN A 88 6.39 12.49 10.23
CA GLN A 88 6.72 11.69 11.43
C GLN A 88 5.62 10.70 11.78
N LYS A 89 4.36 11.09 11.61
CA LYS A 89 3.21 10.26 11.94
C LYS A 89 2.87 9.25 10.85
N TYR A 90 2.84 9.68 9.57
CA TYR A 90 2.28 8.92 8.46
C TYR A 90 3.25 8.68 7.29
N GLY A 91 4.51 9.12 7.39
CA GLY A 91 5.51 8.97 6.33
C GLY A 91 5.15 9.75 5.06
N GLU A 92 5.43 9.14 3.93
CA GLU A 92 5.17 9.71 2.59
C GLU A 92 3.68 9.98 2.33
N SER A 93 2.79 9.15 2.87
CA SER A 93 1.35 9.34 2.75
C SER A 93 0.89 10.61 3.48
N GLY A 94 1.47 10.88 4.68
CA GLY A 94 1.25 12.13 5.39
C GLY A 94 1.74 13.33 4.61
N ALA A 95 2.95 13.23 4.04
CA ALA A 95 3.53 14.31 3.25
C ALA A 95 2.66 14.67 2.05
N ILE A 96 2.24 13.69 1.25
CA ILE A 96 1.48 13.98 0.03
C ILE A 96 0.06 14.46 0.31
N VAL A 97 -0.60 13.91 1.35
CA VAL A 97 -1.93 14.40 1.76
C VAL A 97 -1.86 15.84 2.26
N PHE A 98 -0.84 16.16 3.08
CA PHE A 98 -0.58 17.54 3.53
C PHE A 98 -0.38 18.50 2.36
N MET A 99 0.48 18.13 1.42
CA MET A 99 0.77 18.96 0.23
C MET A 99 -0.46 19.09 -0.67
N GLY A 100 -1.25 18.03 -0.82
CA GLY A 100 -2.52 18.03 -1.56
C GLY A 100 -3.53 19.00 -0.94
N GLU A 101 -3.73 18.96 0.37
CA GLU A 101 -4.62 19.91 1.07
C GLU A 101 -4.19 21.36 0.90
N LYS A 102 -2.88 21.66 1.01
CA LYS A 102 -2.35 23.01 0.78
C LYS A 102 -2.55 23.50 -0.65
N ALA A 103 -2.58 22.61 -1.62
CA ALA A 103 -2.84 22.90 -3.04
C ALA A 103 -4.33 22.80 -3.42
N HIS A 104 -5.24 22.52 -2.48
CA HIS A 104 -6.66 22.27 -2.71
C HIS A 104 -6.94 21.12 -3.70
N ILE A 105 -6.06 20.12 -3.71
CA ILE A 105 -6.21 18.90 -4.51
C ILE A 105 -6.75 17.78 -3.62
N VAL A 106 -7.83 17.15 -4.07
CA VAL A 106 -8.46 16.04 -3.35
C VAL A 106 -7.53 14.84 -3.31
N SER A 107 -7.47 14.18 -2.15
CA SER A 107 -6.73 12.94 -1.96
C SER A 107 -7.68 11.75 -1.79
N THR A 108 -7.35 10.60 -2.36
CA THR A 108 -8.14 9.37 -2.28
C THR A 108 -7.28 8.16 -1.95
N ARG A 109 -7.89 7.21 -1.25
CA ARG A 109 -7.29 5.92 -0.91
C ARG A 109 -8.14 4.79 -1.48
N PRO A 110 -7.71 4.11 -2.54
CA PRO A 110 -8.48 3.08 -3.22
C PRO A 110 -8.44 1.71 -2.56
N GLU A 111 -7.63 1.52 -1.52
CA GLU A 111 -7.49 0.21 -0.88
C GLU A 111 -8.84 -0.31 -0.35
N PRO A 112 -9.12 -1.61 -0.53
CA PRO A 112 -10.33 -2.23 -0.03
C PRO A 112 -10.41 -2.13 1.50
N THR A 113 -11.62 -2.23 2.05
CA THR A 113 -11.78 -2.39 3.49
C THR A 113 -11.19 -3.73 3.94
N ILE A 114 -10.88 -3.85 5.24
CA ILE A 114 -10.40 -5.13 5.82
C ILE A 114 -11.42 -6.24 5.55
N LYS A 115 -12.72 -5.93 5.61
CA LYS A 115 -13.79 -6.89 5.32
C LYS A 115 -13.77 -7.33 3.86
N ASP A 116 -13.74 -6.38 2.91
CA ASP A 116 -13.74 -6.70 1.48
C ASP A 116 -12.51 -7.52 1.07
N GLU A 117 -11.34 -7.22 1.66
CA GLU A 117 -10.12 -8.00 1.45
C GLU A 117 -10.30 -9.41 2.01
N ALA A 118 -10.78 -9.54 3.26
CA ALA A 118 -10.99 -10.82 3.91
C ALA A 118 -12.03 -11.69 3.18
N ASP A 119 -13.14 -11.11 2.72
CA ASP A 119 -14.17 -11.82 1.96
C ASP A 119 -13.63 -12.43 0.64
N ARG A 120 -12.65 -11.76 0.02
CA ARG A 120 -11.94 -12.31 -1.15
C ARG A 120 -10.96 -13.42 -0.75
N LEU A 121 -10.23 -13.24 0.35
CA LEU A 121 -9.26 -14.23 0.86
C LEU A 121 -9.97 -15.51 1.34
N LEU A 122 -11.17 -15.42 1.91
CA LEU A 122 -11.98 -16.55 2.37
C LEU A 122 -12.36 -17.54 1.26
N ARG A 123 -12.18 -17.19 -0.01
CA ARG A 123 -12.41 -18.11 -1.13
C ARG A 123 -11.36 -19.24 -1.18
N GLU A 124 -10.18 -19.02 -0.60
CA GLU A 124 -9.04 -19.93 -0.68
C GLU A 124 -8.40 -20.24 0.68
N PHE A 125 -8.65 -19.41 1.69
CA PHE A 125 -8.01 -19.51 3.00
C PHE A 125 -9.03 -19.55 4.13
N SER A 126 -8.65 -20.18 5.24
CA SER A 126 -9.48 -20.25 6.45
C SER A 126 -9.45 -18.90 7.21
N ARG A 127 -10.47 -18.70 8.08
CA ARG A 127 -10.51 -17.55 8.98
C ARG A 127 -9.28 -17.49 9.90
N ASP A 128 -8.82 -18.63 10.37
CA ASP A 128 -7.64 -18.77 11.23
C ASP A 128 -6.39 -18.26 10.53
N GLU A 129 -6.14 -18.69 9.29
CA GLU A 129 -4.98 -18.27 8.50
C GLU A 129 -5.02 -16.77 8.17
N ILE A 130 -6.20 -16.24 7.80
CA ILE A 130 -6.38 -14.82 7.48
C ILE A 130 -6.16 -13.94 8.72
N PHE A 131 -6.75 -14.32 9.86
CA PHE A 131 -6.58 -13.58 11.11
C PHE A 131 -5.11 -13.62 11.56
N TYR A 132 -4.48 -14.80 11.49
CA TYR A 132 -3.06 -14.96 11.77
C TYR A 132 -2.21 -14.03 10.88
N PHE A 133 -2.44 -14.03 9.57
CA PHE A 133 -1.74 -13.15 8.63
C PHE A 133 -1.86 -11.67 9.02
N TYR A 134 -3.06 -11.20 9.33
CA TYR A 134 -3.26 -9.80 9.71
C TYR A 134 -2.51 -9.42 10.99
N ILE A 135 -2.56 -10.28 12.02
CA ILE A 135 -1.85 -10.01 13.26
C ILE A 135 -0.34 -10.03 13.04
N VAL A 136 0.21 -11.03 12.35
CA VAL A 136 1.66 -11.12 12.13
C VAL A 136 2.18 -9.99 11.25
N ARG A 137 1.44 -9.58 10.21
CA ARG A 137 1.74 -8.38 9.42
C ARG A 137 1.81 -7.14 10.32
N GLY A 138 0.88 -7.01 11.25
CA GLY A 138 0.88 -5.95 12.26
C GLY A 138 2.11 -6.02 13.18
N VAL A 139 2.48 -7.22 13.66
CA VAL A 139 3.69 -7.43 14.49
C VAL A 139 4.95 -6.97 13.77
N VAL A 140 5.12 -7.32 12.49
CA VAL A 140 6.25 -6.86 11.69
C VAL A 140 6.30 -5.34 11.58
N SER A 141 5.15 -4.69 11.37
CA SER A 141 5.05 -3.23 11.35
C SER A 141 5.40 -2.61 12.71
N TRP A 142 4.93 -3.21 13.81
CA TRP A 142 5.24 -2.80 15.18
C TRP A 142 6.74 -2.94 15.47
N GLN A 143 7.36 -4.04 15.08
CA GLN A 143 8.81 -4.25 15.26
C GLN A 143 9.67 -3.21 14.53
N ARG A 144 9.22 -2.68 13.40
CA ARG A 144 9.90 -1.65 12.60
C ARG A 144 9.66 -0.21 13.11
N SER A 145 8.69 -0.02 13.99
CA SER A 145 8.36 1.32 14.50
C SER A 145 9.45 1.83 15.44
N LEU A 146 9.84 3.10 15.28
CA LEU A 146 10.79 3.78 16.18
C LEU A 146 10.15 4.10 17.54
N VAL A 147 8.85 4.40 17.54
CA VAL A 147 8.06 4.63 18.76
C VAL A 147 7.07 3.48 18.86
N ARG A 148 7.29 2.58 19.81
CA ARG A 148 6.49 1.38 20.00
C ARG A 148 5.67 1.49 21.27
N LYS A 149 4.41 1.07 21.19
CA LYS A 149 3.60 0.75 22.37
C LYS A 149 4.08 -0.55 22.98
N GLU A 150 3.72 -0.79 24.23
CA GLU A 150 3.88 -2.11 24.84
C GLU A 150 3.17 -3.18 23.97
N PHE A 151 3.79 -4.34 23.86
CA PHE A 151 3.30 -5.38 22.94
C PHE A 151 1.86 -5.82 23.23
N ASP A 152 1.51 -6.00 24.49
CA ASP A 152 0.17 -6.42 24.89
C ASP A 152 -0.89 -5.37 24.55
N GLU A 153 -0.54 -4.09 24.64
CA GLU A 153 -1.43 -3.00 24.24
C GLU A 153 -1.61 -3.00 22.71
N PHE A 154 -0.53 -3.16 21.97
CA PHE A 154 -0.54 -3.26 20.51
C PHE A 154 -1.42 -4.42 20.04
N VAL A 155 -1.22 -5.63 20.59
CA VAL A 155 -2.00 -6.83 20.25
C VAL A 155 -3.47 -6.61 20.54
N ARG A 156 -3.83 -6.13 21.73
CA ARG A 156 -5.21 -5.86 22.16
C ARG A 156 -5.92 -4.90 21.19
N GLN A 157 -5.24 -3.83 20.80
CA GLN A 157 -5.81 -2.82 19.87
C GLN A 157 -6.03 -3.42 18.48
N ASN A 158 -5.08 -4.21 17.97
CA ASN A 158 -5.22 -4.86 16.66
C ASN A 158 -6.31 -5.93 16.67
N ILE A 159 -6.38 -6.76 17.69
CA ILE A 159 -7.45 -7.75 17.85
C ILE A 159 -8.83 -7.07 17.86
N LYS A 160 -8.99 -6.00 18.66
CA LYS A 160 -10.23 -5.22 18.68
C LYS A 160 -10.58 -4.69 17.29
N ARG A 161 -9.62 -4.07 16.60
CA ARG A 161 -9.80 -3.54 15.24
C ARG A 161 -10.24 -4.62 14.24
N TYR A 162 -9.61 -5.79 14.25
CA TYR A 162 -9.96 -6.86 13.32
C TYR A 162 -11.29 -7.52 13.68
N LYS A 163 -11.60 -7.68 14.95
CA LYS A 163 -12.91 -8.16 15.42
C LYS A 163 -14.06 -7.26 14.93
N GLU A 164 -13.88 -5.94 15.06
CA GLU A 164 -14.86 -4.94 14.61
C GLU A 164 -14.98 -4.92 13.07
N ALA A 165 -13.86 -5.05 12.36
CA ALA A 165 -13.84 -4.95 10.90
C ALA A 165 -14.29 -6.22 10.17
N LEU A 166 -14.03 -7.41 10.73
CA LEU A 166 -14.32 -8.71 10.08
C LEU A 166 -15.72 -9.22 10.38
N GLU A 167 -16.34 -8.80 11.48
CA GLU A 167 -17.72 -9.16 11.88
C GLU A 167 -17.97 -10.68 11.97
N TRP A 168 -16.94 -11.49 12.25
CA TRP A 168 -17.07 -12.93 12.44
C TRP A 168 -17.54 -13.23 13.87
N SER A 169 -18.85 -13.37 14.06
CA SER A 169 -19.48 -13.45 15.39
C SER A 169 -19.10 -14.71 16.19
N ASP A 170 -18.77 -15.79 15.48
CA ASP A 170 -18.44 -17.12 16.02
C ASP A 170 -16.93 -17.43 16.02
N PHE A 171 -16.08 -16.40 15.82
CA PHE A 171 -14.63 -16.56 15.74
C PHE A 171 -13.92 -16.11 17.01
N ASP A 172 -12.92 -16.89 17.46
CA ASP A 172 -12.09 -16.54 18.62
C ASP A 172 -10.97 -15.55 18.22
N PHE A 173 -11.27 -14.27 18.37
CA PHE A 173 -10.29 -13.19 18.21
C PHE A 173 -9.38 -13.08 19.43
N SER A 174 -8.48 -14.04 19.62
CA SER A 174 -7.50 -14.03 20.70
C SER A 174 -6.07 -14.18 20.19
N PHE A 175 -5.09 -13.77 21.00
CA PHE A 175 -3.68 -14.01 20.67
C PHE A 175 -3.30 -15.48 20.85
N GLU A 176 -4.06 -16.24 21.65
CA GLU A 176 -3.89 -17.69 21.76
C GLU A 176 -4.24 -18.39 20.45
N THR A 177 -5.28 -17.95 19.75
CA THR A 177 -5.58 -18.40 18.37
C THR A 177 -4.39 -18.16 17.45
N VAL A 178 -3.75 -16.98 17.50
CA VAL A 178 -2.55 -16.68 16.70
C VAL A 178 -1.41 -17.64 17.03
N LYS A 179 -1.14 -17.90 18.31
CA LYS A 179 -0.09 -18.84 18.75
C LYS A 179 -0.37 -20.28 18.30
N LYS A 180 -1.64 -20.71 18.40
CA LYS A 180 -2.08 -22.03 17.95
C LYS A 180 -1.87 -22.22 16.44
N VAL A 181 -2.30 -21.26 15.64
CA VAL A 181 -2.12 -21.27 14.18
C VAL A 181 -0.63 -21.27 13.82
N HIS A 182 0.19 -20.47 14.51
CA HIS A 182 1.63 -20.47 14.32
C HIS A 182 2.25 -21.86 14.56
N GLN A 183 1.88 -22.50 15.70
CA GLN A 183 2.38 -23.85 16.03
C GLN A 183 1.91 -24.88 14.99
N GLN A 184 0.69 -24.76 14.48
CA GLN A 184 0.17 -25.68 13.46
C GLN A 184 0.89 -25.55 12.12
N ILE A 185 1.19 -24.32 11.68
CA ILE A 185 1.84 -24.06 10.39
C ILE A 185 3.34 -24.33 10.42
N PHE A 186 4.02 -23.93 11.50
CA PHE A 186 5.49 -23.93 11.56
C PHE A 186 6.09 -24.96 12.53
N GLY A 187 5.27 -25.69 13.28
CA GLY A 187 5.76 -26.71 14.23
C GLY A 187 6.49 -26.16 15.46
N LYS A 188 6.53 -24.83 15.65
CA LYS A 188 7.25 -24.16 16.74
C LYS A 188 6.38 -23.12 17.46
N LYS A 189 6.78 -22.74 18.68
CA LYS A 189 6.09 -21.69 19.43
C LYS A 189 6.32 -20.32 18.78
N PHE A 190 5.32 -19.43 18.91
CA PHE A 190 5.46 -18.05 18.51
C PHE A 190 6.48 -17.34 19.40
N ASP A 191 7.53 -16.80 18.79
CA ASP A 191 8.61 -16.10 19.47
C ASP A 191 8.81 -14.71 18.85
N LEU A 192 8.57 -13.65 19.66
CA LEU A 192 8.73 -12.25 19.22
C LEU A 192 10.19 -11.86 18.94
N ASP A 193 11.14 -12.56 19.55
CA ASP A 193 12.56 -12.26 19.40
C ASP A 193 13.13 -12.85 18.12
N ASP A 194 12.46 -13.85 17.52
CA ASP A 194 12.81 -14.40 16.20
C ASP A 194 12.31 -13.47 15.05
N ARG A 195 12.84 -12.23 15.06
CA ARG A 195 12.39 -11.16 14.15
C ARG A 195 12.60 -11.49 12.68
N ASP A 196 13.70 -12.14 12.37
CA ASP A 196 14.02 -12.51 10.98
C ASP A 196 13.01 -13.50 10.44
N PHE A 197 12.66 -14.53 11.20
CA PHE A 197 11.63 -15.48 10.83
C PHE A 197 10.24 -14.82 10.72
N ILE A 198 9.84 -14.06 11.76
CA ILE A 198 8.55 -13.38 11.78
C ILE A 198 8.41 -12.42 10.58
N SER A 199 9.48 -11.73 10.19
CA SER A 199 9.45 -10.79 9.06
C SER A 199 9.22 -11.46 7.71
N LYS A 200 9.57 -12.72 7.56
CA LYS A 200 9.38 -13.51 6.33
C LYS A 200 7.95 -14.02 6.17
N ILE A 201 7.27 -14.29 7.28
CA ILE A 201 5.93 -14.90 7.28
C ILE A 201 4.92 -14.11 6.43
N PRO A 202 4.68 -12.80 6.67
CA PRO A 202 3.72 -12.02 5.88
C PRO A 202 4.33 -11.38 4.62
N ASN A 203 5.53 -11.80 4.23
CA ASN A 203 6.22 -11.20 3.09
C ASN A 203 5.86 -11.95 1.79
N PRO A 204 5.27 -11.28 0.78
CA PRO A 204 4.80 -11.92 -0.44
C PRO A 204 5.94 -12.39 -1.36
N THR A 205 7.19 -11.98 -1.12
CA THR A 205 8.36 -12.42 -1.93
C THR A 205 8.91 -13.78 -1.51
N TYR A 206 8.53 -14.29 -0.33
CA TYR A 206 8.86 -15.64 0.12
C TYR A 206 7.80 -16.64 -0.31
N ASP A 207 8.15 -17.91 -0.34
CA ASP A 207 7.28 -19.03 -0.73
C ASP A 207 7.46 -20.23 0.21
N GLU A 208 7.51 -19.92 1.51
CA GLU A 208 7.81 -20.92 2.56
C GLU A 208 6.55 -21.43 3.27
N SER A 209 5.40 -20.75 3.08
CA SER A 209 4.15 -21.09 3.76
C SER A 209 2.91 -20.56 3.04
N ARG A 210 1.73 -21.12 3.37
CA ARG A 210 0.43 -20.59 2.94
C ARG A 210 0.20 -19.14 3.36
N ILE A 211 0.87 -18.66 4.40
CA ILE A 211 0.76 -17.25 4.82
C ILE A 211 1.43 -16.32 3.78
N ASN A 212 2.49 -16.77 3.12
CA ASN A 212 3.08 -16.04 2.00
C ASN A 212 2.11 -15.98 0.78
N GLU A 213 1.30 -17.03 0.56
CA GLU A 213 0.26 -17.03 -0.47
C GLU A 213 -0.83 -15.99 -0.13
N ILE A 214 -1.28 -15.93 1.13
CA ILE A 214 -2.22 -14.89 1.60
C ILE A 214 -1.62 -13.50 1.38
N ALA A 215 -0.34 -13.30 1.70
CA ALA A 215 0.34 -12.03 1.51
C ALA A 215 0.37 -11.61 0.02
N ARG A 216 0.62 -12.55 -0.90
CA ARG A 216 0.58 -12.32 -2.35
C ARG A 216 -0.83 -11.97 -2.81
N MET A 217 -1.84 -12.73 -2.40
CA MET A 217 -3.22 -12.48 -2.79
C MET A 217 -3.73 -11.14 -2.23
N SER A 218 -3.47 -10.83 -0.95
CA SER A 218 -3.77 -9.53 -0.32
C SER A 218 -3.15 -8.38 -1.12
N SER A 219 -1.86 -8.48 -1.47
CA SER A 219 -1.19 -7.45 -2.23
C SER A 219 -1.72 -7.34 -3.66
N THR A 220 -2.09 -8.44 -4.31
CA THR A 220 -2.72 -8.43 -5.64
C THR A 220 -4.08 -7.73 -5.60
N ILE A 221 -4.91 -8.03 -4.59
CA ILE A 221 -6.21 -7.38 -4.38
C ILE A 221 -6.03 -5.86 -4.25
N ARG A 222 -5.02 -5.41 -3.50
CA ARG A 222 -4.70 -3.99 -3.34
C ARG A 222 -4.19 -3.38 -4.64
N ASN A 223 -3.27 -4.05 -5.35
CA ASN A 223 -2.76 -3.58 -6.64
C ASN A 223 -3.89 -3.37 -7.65
N MET A 224 -4.83 -4.30 -7.74
CA MET A 224 -5.97 -4.17 -8.65
C MET A 224 -6.86 -2.99 -8.29
N ALA A 225 -7.14 -2.75 -7.01
CA ALA A 225 -7.93 -1.60 -6.57
C ALA A 225 -7.24 -0.25 -6.89
N ILE A 226 -5.90 -0.20 -6.76
CA ILE A 226 -5.11 0.98 -7.13
C ILE A 226 -5.19 1.22 -8.64
N LEU A 227 -4.99 0.18 -9.45
CA LEU A 227 -5.08 0.27 -10.91
C LEU A 227 -6.48 0.69 -11.38
N ASP A 228 -7.55 0.15 -10.78
CA ASP A 228 -8.95 0.53 -11.06
C ASP A 228 -9.18 2.02 -10.78
N CYS A 229 -8.67 2.51 -9.67
CA CYS A 229 -8.76 3.91 -9.27
C CYS A 229 -8.03 4.83 -10.25
N ILE A 230 -6.77 4.50 -10.58
CA ILE A 230 -5.95 5.27 -11.52
C ILE A 230 -6.64 5.32 -12.89
N GLU A 231 -7.09 4.18 -13.43
CA GLU A 231 -7.79 4.10 -14.71
C GLU A 231 -9.05 4.95 -14.73
N SER A 232 -9.87 4.86 -13.67
CA SER A 232 -11.11 5.64 -13.55
C SER A 232 -10.88 7.16 -13.57
N TYR A 233 -9.85 7.65 -12.84
CA TYR A 233 -9.55 9.09 -12.84
C TYR A 233 -8.89 9.53 -14.14
N TRP A 234 -8.02 8.70 -14.72
CA TRP A 234 -7.41 8.99 -16.01
C TRP A 234 -8.46 9.16 -17.10
N GLN A 235 -9.41 8.25 -17.20
CA GLN A 235 -10.52 8.33 -18.18
C GLN A 235 -11.43 9.55 -17.99
N LYS A 236 -11.48 10.11 -16.76
CA LYS A 236 -12.23 11.36 -16.46
C LYS A 236 -11.43 12.64 -16.71
N GLY A 237 -10.24 12.54 -17.27
CA GLY A 237 -9.39 13.67 -17.61
C GLY A 237 -8.60 14.26 -16.44
N TYR A 238 -8.33 13.47 -15.38
CA TYR A 238 -7.52 13.91 -14.26
C TYR A 238 -6.04 13.65 -14.49
N SER A 239 -5.20 14.60 -14.12
CA SER A 239 -3.81 14.33 -13.82
C SER A 239 -3.69 13.71 -12.41
N ILE A 240 -2.76 12.75 -12.23
CA ILE A 240 -2.76 11.89 -11.03
C ILE A 240 -1.36 11.89 -10.41
N PHE A 241 -1.27 12.19 -9.11
CA PHE A 241 -0.05 11.97 -8.33
C PHE A 241 -0.25 10.78 -7.40
N VAL A 242 0.49 9.71 -7.63
CA VAL A 242 0.39 8.44 -6.88
C VAL A 242 1.56 8.32 -5.91
N VAL A 243 1.29 7.98 -4.63
CA VAL A 243 2.31 7.71 -3.62
C VAL A 243 1.99 6.39 -2.92
N TYR A 244 2.79 5.38 -3.21
CA TYR A 244 2.73 4.04 -2.62
C TYR A 244 4.13 3.51 -2.36
N GLY A 245 4.26 2.40 -1.64
CA GLY A 245 5.54 1.71 -1.50
C GLY A 245 6.16 1.34 -2.86
N ALA A 246 7.50 1.32 -2.95
CA ALA A 246 8.23 1.09 -4.20
C ALA A 246 7.84 -0.23 -4.90
N SER A 247 7.48 -1.27 -4.15
CA SER A 247 7.01 -2.53 -4.72
C SER A 247 5.74 -2.37 -5.56
N HIS A 248 4.76 -1.58 -5.08
CA HIS A 248 3.55 -1.27 -5.84
C HIS A 248 3.87 -0.50 -7.12
N ALA A 249 4.75 0.50 -7.03
CA ALA A 249 5.15 1.31 -8.18
C ALA A 249 5.77 0.45 -9.29
N VAL A 250 6.75 -0.39 -8.93
CA VAL A 250 7.45 -1.27 -9.88
C VAL A 250 6.51 -2.31 -10.50
N MET A 251 5.69 -2.96 -9.66
CA MET A 251 4.80 -4.02 -10.16
C MET A 251 3.69 -3.50 -11.07
N GLN A 252 3.20 -2.28 -10.83
CA GLN A 252 2.10 -1.69 -11.58
C GLN A 252 2.56 -0.92 -12.84
N GLU A 253 3.84 -0.57 -12.96
CA GLU A 253 4.35 0.28 -14.04
C GLU A 253 3.99 -0.22 -15.45
N PRO A 254 4.14 -1.51 -15.82
CA PRO A 254 3.79 -1.98 -17.17
C PRO A 254 2.29 -1.81 -17.46
N ALA A 255 1.43 -2.14 -16.49
CA ALA A 255 -0.01 -1.96 -16.63
C ALA A 255 -0.39 -0.48 -16.80
N ILE A 256 0.19 0.41 -16.02
CA ILE A 256 -0.07 1.85 -16.08
C ILE A 256 0.45 2.42 -17.43
N LYS A 257 1.64 2.01 -17.87
CA LYS A 257 2.18 2.43 -19.18
C LYS A 257 1.31 1.99 -20.36
N SER A 258 0.56 0.90 -20.23
CA SER A 258 -0.38 0.47 -21.27
C SER A 258 -1.55 1.43 -21.53
N LEU A 259 -1.83 2.38 -20.60
CA LEU A 259 -2.80 3.47 -20.84
C LEU A 259 -2.43 4.28 -22.08
N MET A 260 -1.13 4.55 -22.27
CA MET A 260 -0.66 5.35 -23.41
C MET A 260 -0.88 4.64 -24.76
N SER A 261 -0.72 3.31 -24.79
CA SER A 261 -0.86 2.52 -26.03
C SER A 261 -2.32 2.47 -26.52
N GLN A 262 -3.28 2.51 -25.61
CA GLN A 262 -4.72 2.48 -25.95
C GLN A 262 -5.20 3.82 -26.54
N GLU A 263 -4.66 4.95 -26.07
CA GLU A 263 -5.03 6.27 -26.63
C GLU A 263 -4.51 6.46 -28.08
N VAL A 264 -3.33 5.94 -28.39
CA VAL A 264 -2.78 5.97 -29.75
C VAL A 264 -3.65 5.14 -30.70
N SER A 265 -4.09 3.96 -30.27
CA SER A 265 -4.96 3.09 -31.07
C SER A 265 -6.36 3.70 -31.28
N ALA A 266 -6.92 4.38 -30.28
CA ALA A 266 -8.22 5.05 -30.40
C ALA A 266 -8.18 6.27 -31.37
N LYS A 267 -7.06 7.01 -31.40
CA LYS A 267 -6.87 8.15 -32.31
C LYS A 267 -6.60 7.73 -33.78
N ILE A 268 -6.13 6.52 -34.00
CA ILE A 268 -5.94 5.98 -35.37
C ILE A 268 -7.26 5.41 -35.95
N ALA A 269 -8.19 5.03 -35.06
CA ALA A 269 -9.48 4.45 -35.43
C ALA A 269 -10.63 5.50 -35.58
N SER A 270 -10.39 6.77 -35.22
CA SER A 270 -11.30 7.91 -35.34
C SER A 270 -10.91 8.78 -36.55
#